data_4b070768c0c649b98299d8d79ae931c3
#
_entry.id   4b070768c0c649b98299d8d79ae931c3
#
_cell.length_a   1.000
_cell.length_b   1.000
_cell.length_c   1.000
_cell.angle_alpha   90.00
_cell.angle_beta   90.00
_cell.angle_gamma   90.00
#
_symmetry.space_group_name_H-M   'P 1'
#
loop_
_entity.id
_entity.type
_entity.pdbx_description
1 polymer ?
#
loop_
_entity_poly.entity_id
_entity_poly.type
_entity_poly.pdbx_seq_one_letter_code
_entity_poly.pdbx_strand_id
1 'polypeptide(L)'
;TMVPFRTVAEALGAEVGYDSGTVFASLDGTVCRFAIGGDTLTVSDRVTGKVLKTVPLDASPIEKDGRTCVPVRFLAESLGLTVEWDDGAQCAVLYDRDALLESIDSGFTTANRWLAAVPRLQNADAVRMGLTAKLDCTAFDTISGDKKYSASGTMTLISDGKSASLSASADLSALAGLLSSDLISSADGPTSQLFSASMLSYYKSALGNAAFDLIYNADTDTLYVRSPLLFSALTSSSGTDKKTDGWYYEEHFSEKTALGDLLTLYRNADTQNTCGAALLASAEAYAEEYGGWSGFYSSLEDRQQSLSAVLGDAVFTRSGDRCTAQPSVKSLLGGEEDDMVGVSGSYTLNTATGAASGDLTLDIKGSLFPVANRTRLTFDLSGTSGRMTLSNHLRNQGTLTFDLSLSLAPSSAPVSAPPKDAVLTPLDELN
;
A
#
# COMPACT_ATOMS: atom_id res chain seq x y z
N THR A 1 23.19 5.38 -22.32
CA THR A 1 24.43 5.91 -21.70
C THR A 1 25.54 4.87 -21.78
N MET A 2 26.73 5.29 -22.21
CA MET A 2 27.95 4.45 -22.30
C MET A 2 28.80 4.73 -21.05
N VAL A 3 29.28 3.66 -20.41
CA VAL A 3 30.11 3.76 -19.20
C VAL A 3 31.41 2.97 -19.35
N PRO A 4 32.50 3.38 -18.66
CA PRO A 4 33.75 2.61 -18.67
C PRO A 4 33.51 1.26 -17.99
N PHE A 5 33.62 0.19 -18.74
CA PHE A 5 33.29 -1.18 -18.31
C PHE A 5 34.04 -1.60 -17.03
N ARG A 6 35.36 -1.49 -17.05
CA ARG A 6 36.19 -1.90 -15.92
C ARG A 6 35.80 -1.19 -14.63
N THR A 7 35.67 0.16 -14.68
CA THR A 7 35.38 0.97 -13.51
C THR A 7 34.05 0.56 -12.85
N VAL A 8 33.03 0.32 -13.68
CA VAL A 8 31.70 -0.05 -13.15
C VAL A 8 31.71 -1.50 -12.67
N ALA A 9 32.25 -2.43 -13.45
CA ALA A 9 32.28 -3.84 -13.07
C ALA A 9 33.09 -4.09 -11.77
N GLU A 10 34.25 -3.45 -11.62
CA GLU A 10 35.06 -3.55 -10.40
C GLU A 10 34.37 -2.89 -9.19
N ALA A 11 33.65 -1.77 -9.39
CA ALA A 11 32.86 -1.15 -8.32
C ALA A 11 31.71 -2.06 -7.84
N LEU A 12 31.22 -2.94 -8.71
CA LEU A 12 30.21 -3.96 -8.41
C LEU A 12 30.82 -5.26 -7.84
N GLY A 13 32.14 -5.29 -7.62
CA GLY A 13 32.84 -6.45 -7.07
C GLY A 13 33.26 -7.50 -8.12
N ALA A 14 33.06 -7.23 -9.41
CA ALA A 14 33.44 -8.16 -10.45
C ALA A 14 34.95 -8.14 -10.72
N GLU A 15 35.53 -9.31 -11.00
CA GLU A 15 36.90 -9.46 -11.53
C GLU A 15 36.88 -9.22 -13.03
N VAL A 16 37.63 -8.22 -13.52
CA VAL A 16 37.63 -7.81 -14.93
C VAL A 16 38.94 -8.17 -15.60
N GLY A 17 38.86 -8.77 -16.78
CA GLY A 17 39.99 -9.11 -17.61
C GLY A 17 39.78 -8.88 -19.11
N TYR A 18 40.88 -9.04 -19.86
CA TYR A 18 40.90 -8.96 -21.32
C TYR A 18 41.77 -10.09 -21.85
N ASP A 19 41.24 -10.84 -22.79
CA ASP A 19 41.99 -11.93 -23.44
C ASP A 19 41.63 -11.98 -24.93
N SER A 20 42.68 -11.86 -25.76
CA SER A 20 42.62 -12.09 -27.22
C SER A 20 41.45 -11.38 -27.93
N GLY A 21 41.22 -10.11 -27.63
CA GLY A 21 40.12 -9.31 -28.24
C GLY A 21 38.78 -9.40 -27.49
N THR A 22 38.70 -10.22 -26.46
CA THR A 22 37.48 -10.42 -25.65
C THR A 22 37.63 -9.80 -24.27
N VAL A 23 36.71 -8.96 -23.91
CA VAL A 23 36.58 -8.41 -22.55
C VAL A 23 35.71 -9.34 -21.75
N PHE A 24 36.05 -9.57 -20.47
CA PHE A 24 35.23 -10.35 -19.58
C PHE A 24 35.13 -9.73 -18.18
N ALA A 25 34.03 -9.99 -17.50
CA ALA A 25 33.86 -9.77 -16.07
C ALA A 25 33.29 -11.03 -15.42
N SER A 26 33.74 -11.32 -14.19
CA SER A 26 33.33 -12.47 -13.42
C SER A 26 32.78 -12.00 -12.06
N LEU A 27 31.55 -12.39 -11.75
CA LEU A 27 30.85 -12.08 -10.49
C LEU A 27 29.97 -13.29 -10.11
N ASP A 28 30.00 -13.68 -8.86
CA ASP A 28 29.10 -14.68 -8.24
C ASP A 28 28.90 -15.98 -9.05
N GLY A 29 30.02 -16.52 -9.54
CA GLY A 29 30.00 -17.78 -10.29
C GLY A 29 29.60 -17.64 -11.78
N THR A 30 29.31 -16.45 -12.25
CA THR A 30 29.05 -16.16 -13.67
C THR A 30 30.19 -15.40 -14.31
N VAL A 31 30.32 -15.58 -15.62
CA VAL A 31 31.29 -14.81 -16.45
C VAL A 31 30.57 -14.25 -17.66
N CYS A 32 30.57 -12.95 -17.79
CA CYS A 32 30.12 -12.28 -19.00
C CYS A 32 31.30 -11.99 -19.94
N ARG A 33 31.12 -12.22 -21.26
CA ARG A 33 32.14 -12.01 -22.29
C ARG A 33 31.55 -11.29 -23.49
N PHE A 34 32.31 -10.35 -24.05
CA PHE A 34 31.94 -9.65 -25.28
C PHE A 34 33.20 -9.17 -26.03
N ALA A 35 33.08 -8.96 -27.35
CA ALA A 35 34.11 -8.33 -28.13
C ALA A 35 33.89 -6.82 -28.29
N ILE A 36 34.96 -6.04 -28.38
CA ILE A 36 34.86 -4.61 -28.73
C ILE A 36 34.37 -4.51 -30.20
N GLY A 37 33.32 -3.70 -30.41
CA GLY A 37 32.64 -3.62 -31.70
C GLY A 37 31.68 -4.77 -32.01
N GLY A 38 31.55 -5.74 -31.12
CA GLY A 38 30.58 -6.84 -31.22
C GLY A 38 29.14 -6.38 -30.94
N ASP A 39 28.18 -7.23 -31.26
CA ASP A 39 26.76 -7.01 -31.15
C ASP A 39 26.08 -7.93 -30.10
N THR A 40 26.87 -8.77 -29.43
CA THR A 40 26.39 -9.75 -28.48
C THR A 40 27.29 -9.85 -27.26
N LEU A 41 26.69 -10.18 -26.12
CA LEU A 41 27.36 -10.62 -24.89
C LEU A 41 26.93 -12.04 -24.56
N THR A 42 27.87 -12.84 -24.10
CA THR A 42 27.60 -14.19 -23.60
C THR A 42 27.82 -14.25 -22.10
N VAL A 43 26.81 -14.72 -21.38
CA VAL A 43 26.90 -15.06 -19.97
C VAL A 43 27.06 -16.56 -19.82
N SER A 44 28.05 -16.99 -19.08
CA SER A 44 28.38 -18.42 -18.89
C SER A 44 28.64 -18.71 -17.41
N ASP A 45 28.39 -19.93 -17.00
CA ASP A 45 28.79 -20.44 -15.68
C ASP A 45 30.33 -20.50 -15.61
N ARG A 46 30.90 -19.96 -14.54
CA ARG A 46 32.35 -19.84 -14.33
C ARG A 46 33.06 -21.20 -14.24
N VAL A 47 32.41 -22.18 -13.63
CA VAL A 47 32.99 -23.48 -13.33
C VAL A 47 32.87 -24.43 -14.52
N THR A 48 31.68 -24.51 -15.09
CA THR A 48 31.39 -25.45 -16.17
C THR A 48 31.64 -24.89 -17.56
N GLY A 49 31.76 -23.58 -17.72
CA GLY A 49 31.84 -22.89 -19.00
C GLY A 49 30.56 -22.95 -19.84
N LYS A 50 29.48 -23.52 -19.30
CA LYS A 50 28.19 -23.63 -19.98
C LYS A 50 27.60 -22.23 -20.20
N VAL A 51 27.22 -21.93 -21.44
CA VAL A 51 26.50 -20.70 -21.79
C VAL A 51 25.13 -20.76 -21.17
N LEU A 52 24.82 -19.75 -20.30
CA LEU A 52 23.54 -19.57 -19.63
C LEU A 52 22.62 -18.66 -20.46
N LYS A 53 23.18 -17.59 -21.03
CA LYS A 53 22.43 -16.60 -21.80
C LYS A 53 23.32 -15.93 -22.85
N THR A 54 22.76 -15.60 -24.00
CA THR A 54 23.36 -14.68 -24.99
C THR A 54 22.41 -13.51 -25.16
N VAL A 55 22.94 -12.30 -25.01
CA VAL A 55 22.15 -11.07 -25.01
C VAL A 55 22.59 -10.21 -26.20
N PRO A 56 21.67 -9.80 -27.07
CA PRO A 56 21.98 -8.82 -28.11
C PRO A 56 22.24 -7.45 -27.49
N LEU A 57 23.14 -6.68 -28.06
CA LEU A 57 23.52 -5.34 -27.62
C LEU A 57 22.78 -4.29 -28.43
N ASP A 58 22.15 -3.33 -27.78
CA ASP A 58 21.50 -2.17 -28.43
C ASP A 58 22.57 -1.23 -29.06
N ALA A 59 23.79 -1.22 -28.52
CA ALA A 59 24.92 -0.50 -29.06
C ALA A 59 26.21 -1.28 -28.80
N SER A 60 27.07 -1.36 -29.82
CA SER A 60 28.35 -2.08 -29.74
C SER A 60 29.27 -1.44 -28.69
N PRO A 61 30.02 -2.24 -27.90
CA PRO A 61 31.10 -1.77 -27.07
C PRO A 61 32.16 -1.03 -27.91
N ILE A 62 32.59 0.11 -27.39
CA ILE A 62 33.58 0.97 -28.07
C ILE A 62 34.83 1.17 -27.21
N GLU A 63 35.94 1.41 -27.83
CA GLU A 63 37.11 1.93 -27.16
C GLU A 63 37.13 3.47 -27.26
N LYS A 64 37.22 4.13 -26.14
CA LYS A 64 37.33 5.59 -26.04
C LYS A 64 38.37 5.97 -25.00
N ASP A 65 39.37 6.75 -25.41
CA ASP A 65 40.46 7.21 -24.54
C ASP A 65 41.19 6.05 -23.79
N GLY A 66 41.41 4.92 -24.49
CA GLY A 66 42.02 3.74 -23.91
C GLY A 66 41.16 2.95 -22.93
N ARG A 67 39.85 3.21 -22.91
CA ARG A 67 38.88 2.54 -22.05
C ARG A 67 37.79 1.88 -22.87
N THR A 68 37.48 0.63 -22.55
CA THR A 68 36.30 -0.03 -23.10
C THR A 68 35.03 0.55 -22.47
N CYS A 69 34.16 1.11 -23.28
CA CYS A 69 32.86 1.63 -22.85
C CYS A 69 31.74 0.74 -23.38
N VAL A 70 30.74 0.47 -22.52
CA VAL A 70 29.56 -0.34 -22.81
C VAL A 70 28.28 0.38 -22.41
N PRO A 71 27.14 0.05 -23.01
CA PRO A 71 25.84 0.53 -22.47
C PRO A 71 25.66 0.07 -21.03
N VAL A 72 25.35 1.00 -20.12
CA VAL A 72 25.25 0.72 -18.68
C VAL A 72 24.18 -0.34 -18.37
N ARG A 73 23.01 -0.24 -18.96
CA ARG A 73 21.91 -1.19 -18.78
C ARG A 73 22.34 -2.60 -19.08
N PHE A 74 22.99 -2.75 -20.19
CA PHE A 74 23.48 -4.02 -20.67
C PHE A 74 24.50 -4.67 -19.71
N LEU A 75 25.47 -3.90 -19.21
CA LEU A 75 26.43 -4.40 -18.23
C LEU A 75 25.73 -4.88 -16.97
N ALA A 76 24.82 -4.09 -16.45
CA ALA A 76 24.09 -4.38 -15.24
C ALA A 76 23.18 -5.62 -15.39
N GLU A 77 22.36 -5.68 -16.41
CA GLU A 77 21.48 -6.83 -16.67
C GLU A 77 22.27 -8.13 -16.92
N SER A 78 23.48 -8.03 -17.49
CA SER A 78 24.34 -9.19 -17.68
C SER A 78 24.95 -9.72 -16.37
N LEU A 79 25.05 -8.88 -15.36
CA LEU A 79 25.48 -9.22 -14.01
C LEU A 79 24.28 -9.49 -13.05
N GLY A 80 23.05 -9.49 -13.56
CA GLY A 80 21.86 -9.73 -12.76
C GLY A 80 21.36 -8.52 -11.98
N LEU A 81 21.87 -7.31 -12.28
CA LEU A 81 21.50 -6.09 -11.59
C LEU A 81 20.30 -5.40 -12.25
N THR A 82 19.53 -4.69 -11.45
CA THR A 82 18.51 -3.76 -11.91
C THR A 82 19.15 -2.41 -12.22
N VAL A 83 18.68 -1.74 -13.29
CA VAL A 83 19.17 -0.43 -13.71
C VAL A 83 18.01 0.51 -13.94
N GLU A 84 18.02 1.61 -13.22
CA GLU A 84 17.06 2.68 -13.36
C GLU A 84 17.74 4.01 -13.70
N TRP A 85 17.01 4.91 -14.32
CA TRP A 85 17.53 6.21 -14.74
C TRP A 85 16.81 7.35 -14.03
N ASP A 86 17.61 8.25 -13.45
CA ASP A 86 17.12 9.48 -12.83
C ASP A 86 17.33 10.65 -13.80
N ASP A 87 16.24 11.14 -14.39
CA ASP A 87 16.26 12.26 -15.31
C ASP A 87 16.61 13.59 -14.61
N GLY A 88 16.23 13.76 -13.36
CA GLY A 88 16.51 14.95 -12.59
C GLY A 88 17.98 15.08 -12.22
N ALA A 89 18.56 13.98 -11.73
CA ALA A 89 19.97 13.90 -11.33
C ALA A 89 20.90 13.53 -12.50
N GLN A 90 20.35 13.14 -13.67
CA GLN A 90 21.10 12.66 -14.86
C GLN A 90 22.07 11.53 -14.52
N CYS A 91 21.62 10.59 -13.68
CA CYS A 91 22.44 9.45 -13.26
C CYS A 91 21.70 8.11 -13.44
N ALA A 92 22.48 7.03 -13.57
CA ALA A 92 21.97 5.66 -13.52
C ALA A 92 22.14 5.11 -12.11
N VAL A 93 21.08 4.51 -11.57
CA VAL A 93 21.10 3.79 -10.30
C VAL A 93 21.09 2.30 -10.60
N LEU A 94 22.08 1.60 -10.05
CA LEU A 94 22.25 0.16 -10.22
C LEU A 94 22.13 -0.49 -8.84
N TYR A 95 21.38 -1.60 -8.76
CA TYR A 95 21.26 -2.37 -7.52
C TYR A 95 21.02 -3.85 -7.80
N ASP A 96 21.57 -4.67 -6.91
CA ASP A 96 21.26 -6.10 -6.85
C ASP A 96 19.99 -6.27 -6.02
N ARG A 97 18.88 -6.55 -6.70
CA ARG A 97 17.57 -6.68 -6.08
C ARG A 97 17.52 -7.88 -5.14
N ASP A 98 18.11 -8.98 -5.52
CA ASP A 98 18.08 -10.23 -4.72
C ASP A 98 18.98 -10.10 -3.49
N ALA A 99 20.17 -9.51 -3.63
CA ALA A 99 21.05 -9.23 -2.50
C ALA A 99 20.44 -8.21 -1.53
N LEU A 100 19.77 -7.18 -2.02
CA LEU A 100 19.03 -6.23 -1.16
C LEU A 100 17.91 -6.93 -0.39
N LEU A 101 17.11 -7.78 -1.06
CA LEU A 101 16.06 -8.55 -0.41
C LEU A 101 16.61 -9.44 0.70
N GLU A 102 17.66 -10.21 0.42
CA GLU A 102 18.30 -11.08 1.41
C GLU A 102 18.84 -10.27 2.61
N SER A 103 19.53 -9.16 2.32
CA SER A 103 20.05 -8.27 3.34
C SER A 103 18.95 -7.71 4.24
N ILE A 104 17.86 -7.20 3.66
CA ILE A 104 16.74 -6.65 4.42
C ILE A 104 16.04 -7.74 5.22
N ASP A 105 15.70 -8.86 4.59
CA ASP A 105 14.96 -9.96 5.21
C ASP A 105 15.71 -10.63 6.36
N SER A 106 17.04 -10.56 6.35
CA SER A 106 17.86 -11.05 7.45
C SER A 106 17.57 -10.35 8.80
N GLY A 107 17.08 -9.12 8.78
CA GLY A 107 16.65 -8.36 9.96
C GLY A 107 15.21 -8.59 10.39
N PHE A 108 14.40 -9.33 9.59
CA PHE A 108 12.97 -9.52 9.79
C PHE A 108 12.56 -11.00 9.85
N THR A 109 13.44 -11.89 10.30
CA THR A 109 13.18 -13.34 10.25
C THR A 109 11.92 -13.75 11.03
N THR A 110 11.62 -13.08 12.15
CA THR A 110 10.41 -13.31 12.95
C THR A 110 9.14 -12.90 12.19
N ALA A 111 9.14 -11.69 11.66
CA ALA A 111 8.00 -11.16 10.90
C ALA A 111 7.76 -11.96 9.62
N ASN A 112 8.82 -12.34 8.90
CA ASN A 112 8.72 -13.14 7.69
C ASN A 112 8.20 -14.56 7.97
N ARG A 113 8.62 -15.20 9.08
CA ARG A 113 8.05 -16.49 9.51
C ARG A 113 6.57 -16.36 9.88
N TRP A 114 6.18 -15.28 10.54
CA TRP A 114 4.78 -15.00 10.82
C TRP A 114 3.98 -14.79 9.54
N LEU A 115 4.46 -13.96 8.61
CA LEU A 115 3.83 -13.73 7.30
C LEU A 115 3.66 -15.04 6.50
N ALA A 116 4.67 -15.92 6.53
CA ALA A 116 4.61 -17.22 5.87
C ALA A 116 3.57 -18.17 6.51
N ALA A 117 3.30 -18.01 7.80
CA ALA A 117 2.32 -18.82 8.53
C ALA A 117 0.88 -18.27 8.45
N VAL A 118 0.69 -17.03 7.96
CA VAL A 118 -0.65 -16.47 7.72
C VAL A 118 -1.38 -17.33 6.69
N PRO A 119 -2.56 -17.86 7.00
CA PRO A 119 -3.30 -18.72 6.08
C PRO A 119 -3.61 -17.99 4.77
N ARG A 120 -3.27 -18.59 3.65
CA ARG A 120 -3.56 -18.08 2.32
C ARG A 120 -4.63 -18.92 1.66
N LEU A 121 -5.51 -18.29 0.92
CA LEU A 121 -6.53 -18.96 0.11
C LEU A 121 -5.99 -19.25 -1.31
N GLN A 122 -4.79 -19.81 -1.40
CA GLN A 122 -4.02 -19.98 -2.64
C GLN A 122 -4.69 -20.88 -3.71
N ASN A 123 -5.61 -21.74 -3.31
CA ASN A 123 -6.28 -22.70 -4.22
C ASN A 123 -7.73 -22.32 -4.49
N ALA A 124 -8.15 -21.11 -4.19
CA ALA A 124 -9.50 -20.66 -4.47
C ALA A 124 -9.55 -19.95 -5.83
N ASP A 125 -10.52 -20.28 -6.67
CA ASP A 125 -10.76 -19.60 -7.95
C ASP A 125 -11.06 -18.12 -7.73
N ALA A 126 -11.67 -17.77 -6.60
CA ALA A 126 -11.87 -16.41 -6.15
C ALA A 126 -11.86 -16.33 -4.62
N VAL A 127 -11.50 -15.17 -4.10
CA VAL A 127 -11.48 -14.87 -2.67
C VAL A 127 -12.52 -13.80 -2.38
N ARG A 128 -13.30 -14.02 -1.33
CA ARG A 128 -14.22 -13.03 -0.75
C ARG A 128 -13.62 -12.47 0.52
N MET A 129 -13.46 -11.16 0.58
CA MET A 129 -13.14 -10.41 1.78
C MET A 129 -14.38 -9.68 2.27
N GLY A 130 -14.80 -9.96 3.50
CA GLY A 130 -15.85 -9.23 4.20
C GLY A 130 -15.25 -8.27 5.20
N LEU A 131 -15.68 -7.03 5.22
CA LEU A 131 -15.30 -6.01 6.17
C LEU A 131 -16.56 -5.45 6.81
N THR A 132 -16.58 -5.35 8.14
CA THR A 132 -17.60 -4.63 8.89
C THR A 132 -16.95 -3.55 9.71
N ALA A 133 -17.41 -2.33 9.56
CA ALA A 133 -16.92 -1.18 10.31
C ALA A 133 -18.05 -0.56 11.15
N LYS A 134 -17.72 -0.16 12.38
CA LYS A 134 -18.62 0.57 13.28
C LYS A 134 -17.86 1.74 13.88
N LEU A 135 -18.49 2.90 13.88
CA LEU A 135 -18.00 4.13 14.49
C LEU A 135 -18.98 4.56 15.58
N ASP A 136 -18.51 4.65 16.80
CA ASP A 136 -19.25 5.23 17.92
C ASP A 136 -18.53 6.49 18.40
N CYS A 137 -19.28 7.59 18.49
CA CYS A 137 -18.79 8.86 18.98
C CYS A 137 -19.69 9.33 20.14
N THR A 138 -19.07 9.70 21.26
CA THR A 138 -19.75 10.39 22.36
C THR A 138 -19.13 11.77 22.51
N ALA A 139 -19.87 12.81 22.22
CA ALA A 139 -19.47 14.20 22.46
C ALA A 139 -19.97 14.65 23.84
N PHE A 140 -19.06 15.14 24.69
CA PHE A 140 -19.41 15.66 25.99
C PHE A 140 -19.97 17.08 25.86
N ASP A 141 -21.16 17.27 26.38
CA ASP A 141 -21.81 18.58 26.42
C ASP A 141 -22.28 18.85 27.85
N THR A 142 -21.64 19.84 28.49
CA THR A 142 -21.93 20.19 29.91
C THR A 142 -23.27 20.89 30.12
N ILE A 143 -23.93 21.34 29.05
CA ILE A 143 -25.17 22.09 29.11
C ILE A 143 -26.36 21.21 28.75
N SER A 144 -26.27 20.46 27.66
CA SER A 144 -27.38 19.67 27.11
C SER A 144 -27.26 18.17 27.38
N GLY A 145 -26.16 17.72 28.03
CA GLY A 145 -25.86 16.33 28.28
C GLY A 145 -25.12 15.69 27.10
N ASP A 146 -24.46 14.55 27.34
CA ASP A 146 -23.66 13.85 26.38
C ASP A 146 -24.46 13.42 25.16
N LYS A 147 -23.97 13.72 23.97
CA LYS A 147 -24.56 13.32 22.69
C LYS A 147 -23.83 12.11 22.13
N LYS A 148 -24.58 11.10 21.73
CA LYS A 148 -24.06 9.86 21.15
C LYS A 148 -24.43 9.78 19.68
N TYR A 149 -23.44 9.43 18.86
CA TYR A 149 -23.58 9.21 17.43
C TYR A 149 -23.00 7.85 17.10
N SER A 150 -23.67 7.10 16.24
CA SER A 150 -23.17 5.80 15.78
C SER A 150 -23.38 5.69 14.27
N ALA A 151 -22.37 5.22 13.59
CA ALA A 151 -22.42 4.89 12.17
C ALA A 151 -21.88 3.47 11.97
N SER A 152 -22.43 2.73 11.02
CA SER A 152 -21.95 1.40 10.71
C SER A 152 -21.99 1.15 9.20
N GLY A 153 -21.11 0.28 8.73
CA GLY A 153 -21.05 -0.10 7.33
C GLY A 153 -20.49 -1.48 7.16
N THR A 154 -20.75 -2.03 5.98
CA THR A 154 -20.20 -3.30 5.52
C THR A 154 -19.59 -3.11 4.15
N MET A 155 -18.53 -3.84 3.88
CA MET A 155 -17.89 -3.90 2.57
C MET A 155 -17.64 -5.37 2.22
N THR A 156 -17.88 -5.72 1.00
CA THR A 156 -17.54 -7.03 0.44
C THR A 156 -16.69 -6.80 -0.81
N LEU A 157 -15.52 -7.40 -0.82
CA LEU A 157 -14.65 -7.49 -2.00
C LEU A 157 -14.61 -8.94 -2.45
N ILE A 158 -14.80 -9.18 -3.74
CA ILE A 158 -14.58 -10.49 -4.38
C ILE A 158 -13.55 -10.27 -5.49
N SER A 159 -12.51 -11.09 -5.51
CA SER A 159 -11.48 -11.02 -6.53
C SER A 159 -11.04 -12.43 -6.93
N ASP A 160 -10.83 -12.64 -8.23
CA ASP A 160 -10.23 -13.82 -8.84
C ASP A 160 -8.75 -13.62 -9.18
N GLY A 161 -8.14 -12.56 -8.66
CA GLY A 161 -6.75 -12.18 -8.93
C GLY A 161 -6.54 -11.40 -10.23
N LYS A 162 -7.56 -11.28 -11.09
CA LYS A 162 -7.56 -10.46 -12.30
C LYS A 162 -8.62 -9.38 -12.23
N SER A 163 -9.85 -9.79 -12.08
CA SER A 163 -11.00 -8.90 -11.90
C SER A 163 -11.36 -8.78 -10.43
N ALA A 164 -12.02 -7.70 -10.05
CA ALA A 164 -12.48 -7.48 -8.69
C ALA A 164 -13.81 -6.75 -8.66
N SER A 165 -14.66 -7.09 -7.68
CA SER A 165 -15.86 -6.33 -7.38
C SER A 165 -15.89 -5.98 -5.89
N LEU A 166 -16.14 -4.71 -5.60
CA LEU A 166 -16.30 -4.18 -4.25
C LEU A 166 -17.71 -3.63 -4.13
N SER A 167 -18.42 -4.05 -3.09
CA SER A 167 -19.71 -3.52 -2.73
C SER A 167 -19.67 -3.06 -1.28
N ALA A 168 -20.01 -1.80 -1.05
CA ALA A 168 -20.02 -1.21 0.28
C ALA A 168 -21.37 -0.53 0.54
N SER A 169 -21.82 -0.61 1.78
CA SER A 169 -22.98 0.14 2.28
C SER A 169 -22.74 0.64 3.68
N ALA A 170 -23.22 1.83 3.98
CA ALA A 170 -23.09 2.41 5.32
C ALA A 170 -24.35 3.19 5.72
N ASP A 171 -24.72 3.09 6.99
CA ASP A 171 -25.66 4.01 7.63
C ASP A 171 -24.87 5.09 8.39
N LEU A 172 -24.82 6.25 7.80
CA LEU A 172 -24.15 7.44 8.34
C LEU A 172 -25.16 8.48 8.85
N SER A 173 -26.46 8.12 8.93
CA SER A 173 -27.55 9.05 9.23
C SER A 173 -27.39 9.76 10.59
N ALA A 174 -26.80 9.08 11.57
CA ALA A 174 -26.50 9.67 12.87
C ALA A 174 -25.48 10.82 12.79
N LEU A 175 -24.55 10.78 11.80
CA LEU A 175 -23.55 11.82 11.60
C LEU A 175 -24.15 13.12 11.03
N ALA A 176 -25.35 13.05 10.41
CA ALA A 176 -26.05 14.24 9.97
C ALA A 176 -26.34 15.22 11.12
N GLY A 177 -26.45 14.69 12.34
CA GLY A 177 -26.60 15.51 13.55
C GLY A 177 -25.37 16.36 13.89
N LEU A 178 -24.15 15.90 13.55
CA LEU A 178 -22.93 16.67 13.70
C LEU A 178 -22.86 17.84 12.72
N LEU A 179 -23.27 17.59 11.46
CA LEU A 179 -23.29 18.61 10.42
C LEU A 179 -24.36 19.68 10.66
N SER A 180 -25.44 19.32 11.37
CA SER A 180 -26.58 20.23 11.61
C SER A 180 -26.41 21.12 12.83
N SER A 181 -25.57 20.75 13.80
CA SER A 181 -25.41 21.55 15.04
C SER A 181 -24.88 22.96 14.73
N ASP A 182 -23.95 23.08 13.80
CA ASP A 182 -23.37 24.37 13.40
C ASP A 182 -24.29 25.17 12.44
N LEU A 183 -25.03 24.46 11.57
CA LEU A 183 -26.00 25.08 10.64
C LEU A 183 -27.25 25.58 11.36
N ILE A 184 -27.71 24.85 12.40
CA ILE A 184 -28.91 25.24 13.17
C ILE A 184 -28.57 26.34 14.17
N SER A 185 -27.39 26.35 14.77
CA SER A 185 -26.98 27.37 15.74
C SER A 185 -26.74 28.73 15.09
N SER A 186 -26.52 28.79 13.80
CA SER A 186 -26.36 30.05 13.03
C SER A 186 -27.65 30.55 12.38
N ALA A 187 -28.77 29.86 12.53
CA ALA A 187 -30.03 30.16 11.84
C ALA A 187 -30.96 31.01 12.71
N ASP A 188 -31.08 32.31 12.42
CA ASP A 188 -32.01 33.24 13.07
C ASP A 188 -33.37 33.26 12.34
N GLY A 189 -34.43 32.80 13.07
CA GLY A 189 -35.82 32.92 12.65
C GLY A 189 -36.54 31.63 12.23
N PRO A 190 -37.90 31.61 12.23
CA PRO A 190 -38.71 30.40 12.00
C PRO A 190 -38.54 29.78 10.57
N THR A 191 -38.31 30.59 9.56
CA THR A 191 -38.12 30.12 8.19
C THR A 191 -36.77 29.44 8.00
N SER A 192 -35.74 29.93 8.65
CA SER A 192 -34.40 29.30 8.63
C SER A 192 -34.37 28.01 9.45
N GLN A 193 -35.17 27.89 10.53
CA GLN A 193 -35.30 26.63 11.25
C GLN A 193 -36.04 25.55 10.47
N LEU A 194 -37.08 25.90 9.71
CA LEU A 194 -37.78 24.99 8.82
C LEU A 194 -36.87 24.52 7.67
N PHE A 195 -36.09 25.42 7.10
CA PHE A 195 -35.12 25.10 6.06
C PHE A 195 -34.03 24.16 6.60
N SER A 196 -33.48 24.45 7.78
CA SER A 196 -32.52 23.61 8.47
C SER A 196 -33.04 22.22 8.79
N ALA A 197 -34.32 22.10 9.23
CA ALA A 197 -34.97 20.82 9.49
C ALA A 197 -35.16 19.99 8.21
N SER A 198 -35.53 20.63 7.10
CA SER A 198 -35.68 19.99 5.80
C SER A 198 -34.34 19.51 5.25
N MET A 199 -33.29 20.32 5.36
CA MET A 199 -31.93 19.96 5.01
C MET A 199 -31.39 18.81 5.86
N LEU A 200 -31.65 18.83 7.17
CA LEU A 200 -31.27 17.72 8.05
C LEU A 200 -31.99 16.41 7.67
N SER A 201 -33.27 16.49 7.34
CA SER A 201 -34.03 15.32 6.87
C SER A 201 -33.47 14.76 5.57
N TYR A 202 -33.11 15.65 4.63
CA TYR A 202 -32.47 15.27 3.37
C TYR A 202 -31.10 14.58 3.63
N TYR A 203 -30.23 15.19 4.42
CA TYR A 203 -28.93 14.58 4.77
C TYR A 203 -29.09 13.25 5.51
N LYS A 204 -30.02 13.13 6.45
CA LYS A 204 -30.30 11.85 7.12
C LYS A 204 -30.75 10.78 6.13
N SER A 205 -31.59 11.11 5.17
CA SER A 205 -32.05 10.18 4.16
C SER A 205 -30.91 9.78 3.21
N ALA A 206 -30.12 10.74 2.75
CA ALA A 206 -29.02 10.50 1.82
C ALA A 206 -27.88 9.68 2.49
N LEU A 207 -27.58 9.96 3.74
CA LEU A 207 -26.54 9.29 4.51
C LEU A 207 -26.99 7.94 5.10
N GLY A 208 -28.32 7.71 5.21
CA GLY A 208 -28.87 6.47 5.83
C GLY A 208 -28.64 5.22 4.96
N ASN A 209 -28.37 5.41 3.67
CA ASN A 209 -28.04 4.31 2.76
C ASN A 209 -26.96 4.75 1.79
N ALA A 210 -25.78 5.04 2.32
CA ALA A 210 -24.60 5.35 1.52
C ALA A 210 -24.08 4.07 0.88
N ALA A 211 -24.42 3.85 -0.39
CA ALA A 211 -23.97 2.71 -1.18
C ALA A 211 -22.84 3.12 -2.13
N PHE A 212 -21.87 2.23 -2.27
CA PHE A 212 -20.77 2.36 -3.22
C PHE A 212 -20.45 0.99 -3.80
N ASP A 213 -20.50 0.88 -5.11
CA ASP A 213 -20.12 -0.32 -5.85
C ASP A 213 -19.04 0.06 -6.87
N LEU A 214 -18.01 -0.78 -6.93
CA LEU A 214 -16.93 -0.68 -7.90
C LEU A 214 -16.67 -2.06 -8.47
N ILE A 215 -16.57 -2.17 -9.80
CA ILE A 215 -16.30 -3.41 -10.49
C ILE A 215 -15.20 -3.15 -11.51
N TYR A 216 -14.10 -3.87 -11.40
CA TYR A 216 -13.06 -3.88 -12.42
C TYR A 216 -13.11 -5.21 -13.17
N ASN A 217 -13.28 -5.14 -14.49
CA ASN A 217 -13.23 -6.27 -15.38
C ASN A 217 -11.91 -6.25 -16.17
N ALA A 218 -11.04 -7.20 -15.89
CA ALA A 218 -9.73 -7.27 -16.52
C ALA A 218 -9.78 -7.72 -18.00
N ASP A 219 -10.81 -8.46 -18.41
CA ASP A 219 -10.91 -8.96 -19.79
C ASP A 219 -11.26 -7.83 -20.77
N THR A 220 -11.99 -6.83 -20.30
CA THR A 220 -12.39 -5.64 -21.09
C THR A 220 -11.63 -4.38 -20.67
N ASP A 221 -10.77 -4.48 -19.66
CA ASP A 221 -10.07 -3.35 -19.05
C ASP A 221 -11.00 -2.19 -18.69
N THR A 222 -12.16 -2.53 -18.11
CA THR A 222 -13.21 -1.56 -17.82
C THR A 222 -13.48 -1.48 -16.32
N LEU A 223 -13.49 -0.26 -15.81
CA LEU A 223 -13.96 0.06 -14.46
C LEU A 223 -15.41 0.52 -14.51
N TYR A 224 -16.24 -0.04 -13.63
CA TYR A 224 -17.61 0.39 -13.40
C TYR A 224 -17.74 0.93 -11.97
N VAL A 225 -18.42 2.04 -11.81
CA VAL A 225 -18.64 2.69 -10.51
C VAL A 225 -20.11 3.06 -10.36
N ARG A 226 -20.63 2.83 -9.18
CA ARG A 226 -21.96 3.30 -8.78
C ARG A 226 -21.88 3.86 -7.36
N SER A 227 -22.31 5.09 -7.18
CA SER A 227 -22.40 5.74 -5.87
C SER A 227 -23.46 6.84 -5.89
N PRO A 228 -24.70 6.53 -5.54
CA PRO A 228 -25.77 7.53 -5.55
C PRO A 228 -25.45 8.77 -4.70
N LEU A 229 -24.81 8.57 -3.56
CA LEU A 229 -24.42 9.67 -2.67
C LEU A 229 -23.35 10.57 -3.32
N LEU A 230 -22.27 9.99 -3.85
CA LEU A 230 -21.18 10.74 -4.48
C LEU A 230 -21.70 11.50 -5.71
N PHE A 231 -22.43 10.82 -6.60
CA PHE A 231 -22.91 11.42 -7.82
C PHE A 231 -23.99 12.47 -7.58
N SER A 232 -24.82 12.31 -6.54
CA SER A 232 -25.75 13.38 -6.14
C SER A 232 -25.03 14.63 -5.64
N ALA A 233 -23.93 14.48 -4.92
CA ALA A 233 -23.12 15.60 -4.46
C ALA A 233 -22.43 16.34 -5.63
N LEU A 234 -21.88 15.59 -6.59
CA LEU A 234 -21.22 16.15 -7.78
C LEU A 234 -22.20 16.85 -8.71
N THR A 235 -23.37 16.26 -8.96
CA THR A 235 -24.36 16.82 -9.88
C THR A 235 -25.16 17.98 -9.27
N SER A 236 -25.29 18.05 -7.96
CA SER A 236 -25.94 19.18 -7.26
C SER A 236 -25.24 20.53 -7.54
N SER A 237 -23.95 20.49 -7.83
CA SER A 237 -23.16 21.70 -8.17
C SER A 237 -23.31 22.12 -9.64
N SER A 238 -23.69 21.22 -10.54
CA SER A 238 -23.71 21.47 -12.00
C SER A 238 -25.11 21.76 -12.56
N GLY A 239 -26.18 21.65 -11.76
CA GLY A 239 -27.56 21.96 -12.20
C GLY A 239 -28.10 21.07 -13.32
N THR A 240 -27.49 19.92 -13.56
CA THR A 240 -27.89 18.96 -14.60
C THR A 240 -28.75 17.85 -14.02
N ASP A 241 -29.81 17.47 -14.75
CA ASP A 241 -30.76 16.41 -14.38
C ASP A 241 -30.16 15.01 -14.64
N LYS A 242 -28.95 14.75 -14.15
CA LYS A 242 -28.24 13.48 -14.35
C LYS A 242 -28.72 12.43 -13.36
N LYS A 243 -28.84 11.18 -13.82
CA LYS A 243 -29.24 10.04 -12.97
C LYS A 243 -28.15 9.71 -11.97
N THR A 244 -28.37 9.98 -10.69
CA THR A 244 -27.40 9.73 -9.60
C THR A 244 -27.34 8.27 -9.16
N ASP A 245 -28.30 7.44 -9.54
CA ASP A 245 -28.40 6.00 -9.22
C ASP A 245 -27.88 5.07 -10.34
N GLY A 246 -27.38 5.65 -11.44
CA GLY A 246 -26.82 4.93 -12.57
C GLY A 246 -25.42 4.34 -12.30
N TRP A 247 -24.99 3.51 -13.25
CA TRP A 247 -23.62 3.01 -13.32
C TRP A 247 -22.82 3.87 -14.29
N TYR A 248 -21.62 4.23 -13.89
CA TYR A 248 -20.65 4.94 -14.71
C TYR A 248 -19.50 4.01 -15.04
N TYR A 249 -18.88 4.17 -16.22
CA TYR A 249 -17.78 3.30 -16.63
C TYR A 249 -16.66 4.07 -17.29
N GLU A 250 -15.45 3.52 -17.21
CA GLU A 250 -14.22 3.98 -17.84
C GLU A 250 -13.56 2.80 -18.53
N GLU A 251 -13.38 2.87 -19.86
CA GLU A 251 -12.63 1.90 -20.64
C GLU A 251 -11.14 2.24 -20.65
N HIS A 252 -10.31 1.22 -20.86
CA HIS A 252 -8.84 1.34 -20.81
C HIS A 252 -8.34 1.95 -19.49
N PHE A 253 -8.94 1.48 -18.40
CA PHE A 253 -8.70 2.04 -17.06
C PHE A 253 -7.28 1.83 -16.59
N SER A 254 -6.66 0.67 -16.89
CA SER A 254 -5.29 0.35 -16.48
C SER A 254 -4.23 1.24 -17.13
N GLU A 255 -4.54 1.80 -18.30
CA GLU A 255 -3.64 2.71 -19.04
C GLU A 255 -3.73 4.16 -18.57
N LYS A 256 -4.81 4.52 -17.86
CA LYS A 256 -5.17 5.93 -17.58
C LYS A 256 -4.92 6.38 -16.14
N THR A 257 -4.66 5.48 -15.20
CA THR A 257 -4.66 5.86 -13.78
C THR A 257 -3.60 5.15 -12.95
N ALA A 258 -3.04 5.87 -11.97
CA ALA A 258 -2.19 5.33 -10.90
C ALA A 258 -2.86 4.17 -10.10
N LEU A 259 -4.18 4.05 -10.13
CA LEU A 259 -4.90 2.91 -9.53
C LEU A 259 -4.69 1.62 -10.35
N GLY A 260 -4.50 1.73 -11.68
CA GLY A 260 -4.08 0.63 -12.54
C GLY A 260 -2.71 0.10 -12.13
N ASP A 261 -1.78 0.98 -11.77
CA ASP A 261 -0.45 0.64 -11.29
C ASP A 261 -0.51 -0.05 -9.93
N LEU A 262 -1.39 0.41 -9.01
CA LEU A 262 -1.65 -0.25 -7.72
C LEU A 262 -2.25 -1.65 -7.90
N LEU A 263 -3.17 -1.84 -8.83
CA LEU A 263 -3.73 -3.16 -9.15
C LEU A 263 -2.69 -4.07 -9.79
N THR A 264 -1.81 -3.52 -10.61
CA THR A 264 -0.68 -4.24 -11.22
C THR A 264 0.36 -4.62 -10.17
N LEU A 265 0.68 -3.74 -9.23
CA LEU A 265 1.52 -4.02 -8.06
C LEU A 265 0.90 -5.11 -7.18
N TYR A 266 -0.41 -5.06 -6.92
CA TYR A 266 -1.12 -6.09 -6.16
C TYR A 266 -1.10 -7.46 -6.87
N ARG A 267 -1.24 -7.48 -8.19
CA ARG A 267 -1.11 -8.70 -9.02
C ARG A 267 0.29 -9.29 -8.97
N ASN A 268 1.33 -8.44 -8.99
CA ASN A 268 2.73 -8.85 -9.03
C ASN A 268 3.29 -9.16 -7.63
N ALA A 269 2.61 -8.72 -6.56
CA ALA A 269 2.98 -9.01 -5.17
C ALA A 269 2.86 -10.49 -4.76
N ASP A 270 2.44 -11.36 -5.69
CA ASP A 270 2.15 -12.78 -5.40
C ASP A 270 3.40 -13.67 -5.24
N THR A 271 4.61 -13.13 -5.42
CA THR A 271 5.81 -13.99 -5.43
C THR A 271 6.70 -13.90 -4.20
N GLN A 272 6.63 -12.83 -3.40
CA GLN A 272 7.44 -12.71 -2.18
C GLN A 272 6.72 -11.88 -1.12
N ASN A 273 6.00 -12.54 -0.21
CA ASN A 273 5.40 -11.89 0.96
C ASN A 273 6.43 -11.82 2.11
N THR A 274 7.46 -11.02 1.94
CA THR A 274 8.43 -10.72 2.99
C THR A 274 8.46 -9.23 3.29
N CYS A 275 8.97 -8.88 4.45
CA CYS A 275 9.18 -7.47 4.81
C CYS A 275 10.11 -6.77 3.82
N GLY A 276 11.17 -7.46 3.37
CA GLY A 276 12.10 -6.95 2.37
C GLY A 276 11.42 -6.68 1.04
N ALA A 277 10.60 -7.59 0.55
CA ALA A 277 9.86 -7.40 -0.69
C ALA A 277 8.91 -6.20 -0.63
N ALA A 278 8.19 -6.03 0.48
CA ALA A 278 7.28 -4.90 0.68
C ALA A 278 8.03 -3.55 0.76
N LEU A 279 9.15 -3.53 1.49
CA LEU A 279 9.99 -2.33 1.61
C LEU A 279 10.59 -1.93 0.27
N LEU A 280 11.14 -2.90 -0.45
CA LEU A 280 11.79 -2.65 -1.73
C LEU A 280 10.78 -2.15 -2.77
N ALA A 281 9.63 -2.82 -2.91
CA ALA A 281 8.57 -2.38 -3.82
C ALA A 281 8.04 -0.97 -3.47
N SER A 282 7.93 -0.65 -2.17
CA SER A 282 7.53 0.69 -1.73
C SER A 282 8.59 1.77 -2.01
N ALA A 283 9.88 1.43 -1.94
CA ALA A 283 10.97 2.36 -2.27
C ALA A 283 11.09 2.56 -3.79
N GLU A 284 10.94 1.48 -4.56
CA GLU A 284 10.89 1.50 -6.03
C GLU A 284 9.73 2.41 -6.52
N ALA A 285 8.50 2.17 -6.05
CA ALA A 285 7.34 2.97 -6.41
C ALA A 285 7.50 4.47 -6.03
N TYR A 286 8.08 4.75 -4.86
CA TYR A 286 8.34 6.12 -4.46
C TYR A 286 9.38 6.81 -5.35
N ALA A 287 10.43 6.08 -5.74
CA ALA A 287 11.47 6.61 -6.61
C ALA A 287 10.92 6.93 -8.01
N GLU A 288 10.03 6.07 -8.54
CA GLU A 288 9.37 6.29 -9.82
C GLU A 288 8.46 7.53 -9.81
N GLU A 289 7.66 7.68 -8.75
CA GLU A 289 6.57 8.67 -8.74
C GLU A 289 6.99 10.06 -8.21
N TYR A 290 7.83 10.11 -7.15
CA TYR A 290 8.04 11.36 -6.41
C TYR A 290 9.49 11.73 -6.12
N GLY A 291 10.36 10.76 -5.92
CA GLY A 291 11.68 10.98 -5.32
C GLY A 291 12.83 11.07 -6.29
N GLY A 292 12.65 10.51 -7.50
CA GLY A 292 13.75 10.18 -8.39
C GLY A 292 14.62 9.02 -7.86
N TRP A 293 15.29 8.33 -8.76
CA TRP A 293 16.07 7.14 -8.41
C TRP A 293 17.35 7.46 -7.60
N SER A 294 17.86 8.67 -7.68
CA SER A 294 19.01 9.12 -6.86
C SER A 294 18.72 9.08 -5.35
N GLY A 295 17.45 9.22 -4.95
CA GLY A 295 17.00 9.11 -3.57
C GLY A 295 16.61 7.70 -3.12
N PHE A 296 16.68 6.70 -3.99
CA PHE A 296 16.20 5.34 -3.74
C PHE A 296 16.80 4.70 -2.48
N TYR A 297 18.14 4.70 -2.36
CA TYR A 297 18.82 4.06 -1.23
C TYR A 297 18.49 4.73 0.11
N SER A 298 18.48 6.06 0.18
CA SER A 298 18.11 6.79 1.39
C SER A 298 16.66 6.54 1.79
N SER A 299 15.75 6.53 0.83
CA SER A 299 14.33 6.20 1.07
C SER A 299 14.15 4.76 1.57
N LEU A 300 14.89 3.81 1.01
CA LEU A 300 14.86 2.41 1.44
C LEU A 300 15.39 2.25 2.87
N GLU A 301 16.51 2.90 3.20
CA GLU A 301 17.12 2.87 4.53
C GLU A 301 16.19 3.47 5.60
N ASP A 302 15.60 4.63 5.35
CA ASP A 302 14.65 5.28 6.26
C ASP A 302 13.42 4.38 6.52
N ARG A 303 12.87 3.77 5.47
CA ARG A 303 11.74 2.83 5.58
C ARG A 303 12.13 1.57 6.33
N GLN A 304 13.30 1.01 6.05
CA GLN A 304 13.82 -0.17 6.74
C GLN A 304 14.04 0.14 8.23
N GLN A 305 14.61 1.29 8.57
CA GLN A 305 14.77 1.71 9.96
C GLN A 305 13.44 1.83 10.68
N SER A 306 12.46 2.50 10.06
CA SER A 306 11.10 2.66 10.62
C SER A 306 10.41 1.32 10.85
N LEU A 307 10.46 0.40 9.88
CA LEU A 307 9.85 -0.92 10.01
C LEU A 307 10.60 -1.79 11.03
N SER A 308 11.93 -1.70 11.09
CA SER A 308 12.75 -2.47 12.04
C SER A 308 12.47 -2.10 13.49
N ALA A 309 12.08 -0.86 13.74
CA ALA A 309 11.69 -0.38 15.07
C ALA A 309 10.40 -1.05 15.58
N VAL A 310 9.61 -1.65 14.68
CA VAL A 310 8.34 -2.33 15.02
C VAL A 310 8.41 -3.83 14.74
N LEU A 311 8.94 -4.26 13.60
CA LEU A 311 8.92 -5.65 13.15
C LEU A 311 10.30 -6.30 13.04
N GLY A 312 11.38 -5.58 13.35
CA GLY A 312 12.74 -6.12 13.35
C GLY A 312 12.94 -7.18 14.44
N ASP A 313 13.83 -8.12 14.20
CA ASP A 313 14.06 -9.24 15.12
C ASP A 313 14.46 -8.82 16.53
N ALA A 314 15.14 -7.67 16.67
CA ALA A 314 15.62 -7.14 17.93
C ALA A 314 14.50 -6.69 18.91
N VAL A 315 13.30 -6.39 18.40
CA VAL A 315 12.17 -5.94 19.24
C VAL A 315 11.42 -7.08 19.90
N PHE A 316 11.61 -8.32 19.43
CA PHE A 316 10.87 -9.47 19.90
C PHE A 316 11.55 -10.25 21.00
N THR A 317 10.80 -10.52 22.08
CA THR A 317 11.11 -11.58 23.04
C THR A 317 10.38 -12.85 22.61
N ARG A 318 11.12 -13.94 22.43
CA ARG A 318 10.60 -15.22 21.92
C ARG A 318 10.33 -16.22 23.04
N SER A 319 9.20 -16.91 22.97
CA SER A 319 8.85 -18.05 23.79
C SER A 319 8.19 -19.12 22.89
N GLY A 320 9.01 -20.03 22.34
CA GLY A 320 8.58 -20.94 21.28
C GLY A 320 8.17 -20.18 20.02
N ASP A 321 6.96 -20.47 19.55
CA ASP A 321 6.40 -19.79 18.37
C ASP A 321 5.72 -18.44 18.68
N ARG A 322 5.66 -18.08 19.94
CA ARG A 322 5.11 -16.80 20.39
C ARG A 322 6.23 -15.76 20.50
N CYS A 323 6.12 -14.70 19.73
CA CYS A 323 7.05 -13.59 19.71
C CYS A 323 6.34 -12.33 20.15
N THR A 324 6.75 -11.75 21.28
CA THR A 324 6.08 -10.57 21.88
C THR A 324 7.01 -9.37 21.82
N ALA A 325 6.47 -8.24 21.41
CA ALA A 325 7.15 -6.96 21.40
C ALA A 325 6.42 -5.92 22.25
N GLN A 326 7.20 -5.01 22.84
CA GLN A 326 6.70 -3.84 23.57
C GLN A 326 7.25 -2.59 22.86
N PRO A 327 6.40 -1.89 22.08
CA PRO A 327 6.85 -0.70 21.39
C PRO A 327 7.13 0.44 22.38
N SER A 328 8.04 1.33 22.02
CA SER A 328 8.37 2.56 22.73
C SER A 328 8.02 3.78 21.87
N VAL A 329 8.06 4.97 22.45
CA VAL A 329 7.90 6.24 21.70
C VAL A 329 8.95 6.31 20.60
N LYS A 330 10.19 5.95 20.91
CA LYS A 330 11.28 5.94 19.94
C LYS A 330 11.01 5.01 18.76
N SER A 331 10.46 3.82 19.01
CA SER A 331 10.19 2.84 17.96
C SER A 331 9.01 3.23 17.06
N LEU A 332 7.99 3.90 17.59
CA LEU A 332 6.80 4.26 16.82
C LEU A 332 6.86 5.65 16.17
N LEU A 333 7.51 6.61 16.81
CA LEU A 333 7.47 8.02 16.42
C LEU A 333 8.84 8.58 16.04
N GLY A 334 9.93 7.77 16.17
CA GLY A 334 11.29 8.17 15.84
C GLY A 334 11.92 9.22 16.78
N GLY A 335 11.17 9.67 17.79
CA GLY A 335 11.61 10.68 18.76
C GLY A 335 12.22 10.09 20.02
N GLU A 336 12.88 10.91 20.83
CA GLU A 336 13.27 10.53 22.19
C GLU A 336 12.01 10.45 23.08
N GLU A 337 12.05 9.62 24.14
CA GLU A 337 11.00 9.60 25.15
C GLU A 337 10.93 11.00 25.79
N ASP A 338 9.81 11.66 25.60
CA ASP A 338 9.46 12.95 26.15
C ASP A 338 8.37 12.74 27.22
N ASP A 339 8.37 13.55 28.25
CA ASP A 339 7.32 13.57 29.27
C ASP A 339 5.92 13.87 28.68
N MET A 340 5.87 14.31 27.42
CA MET A 340 4.64 14.69 26.70
C MET A 340 3.98 13.51 25.98
N VAL A 341 4.72 12.48 25.57
CA VAL A 341 4.19 11.35 24.82
C VAL A 341 4.63 10.04 25.47
N GLY A 342 3.68 9.18 25.75
CA GLY A 342 3.94 7.85 26.30
C GLY A 342 3.30 6.77 25.42
N VAL A 343 4.04 5.69 25.19
CA VAL A 343 3.55 4.47 24.56
C VAL A 343 3.64 3.33 25.55
N SER A 344 2.59 2.53 25.64
CA SER A 344 2.54 1.35 26.53
C SER A 344 1.75 0.22 25.87
N GLY A 345 1.91 -0.98 26.39
CA GLY A 345 1.26 -2.18 25.90
C GLY A 345 2.21 -3.13 25.18
N SER A 346 1.63 -4.09 24.49
CA SER A 346 2.40 -5.11 23.77
C SER A 346 1.60 -5.68 22.61
N TYR A 347 2.31 -6.28 21.67
CA TYR A 347 1.71 -7.13 20.65
C TYR A 347 2.50 -8.43 20.51
N THR A 348 1.82 -9.43 20.00
CA THR A 348 2.33 -10.80 19.87
C THR A 348 2.07 -11.31 18.46
N LEU A 349 3.09 -11.90 17.86
CA LEU A 349 3.01 -12.68 16.63
C LEU A 349 3.18 -14.15 16.94
N ASN A 350 2.36 -15.02 16.35
CA ASN A 350 2.52 -16.47 16.41
C ASN A 350 3.07 -16.97 15.08
N THR A 351 4.33 -17.37 15.07
CA THR A 351 5.05 -17.78 13.85
C THR A 351 4.66 -19.16 13.33
N ALA A 352 3.87 -19.94 14.08
CA ALA A 352 3.35 -21.23 13.63
C ALA A 352 1.96 -21.13 12.99
N THR A 353 1.14 -20.17 13.45
CA THR A 353 -0.27 -20.06 13.02
C THR A 353 -0.56 -18.82 12.19
N GLY A 354 0.36 -17.87 12.10
CA GLY A 354 0.12 -16.58 11.49
C GLY A 354 -0.83 -15.67 12.28
N ALA A 355 -1.21 -16.05 13.50
CA ALA A 355 -2.03 -15.18 14.35
C ALA A 355 -1.22 -14.00 14.88
N ALA A 356 -1.90 -12.87 15.07
CA ALA A 356 -1.34 -11.69 15.70
C ALA A 356 -2.36 -11.05 16.62
N SER A 357 -1.92 -10.56 17.78
CA SER A 357 -2.79 -9.84 18.71
C SER A 357 -2.01 -8.74 19.42
N GLY A 358 -2.69 -7.68 19.82
CA GLY A 358 -2.05 -6.58 20.53
C GLY A 358 -3.03 -5.68 21.25
N ASP A 359 -2.48 -4.98 22.25
CA ASP A 359 -3.12 -3.93 23.00
C ASP A 359 -2.09 -2.84 23.25
N LEU A 360 -2.24 -1.75 22.55
CA LEU A 360 -1.31 -0.62 22.54
C LEU A 360 -2.02 0.64 22.97
N THR A 361 -1.38 1.44 23.79
CA THR A 361 -1.90 2.73 24.24
C THR A 361 -0.86 3.82 23.96
N LEU A 362 -1.29 4.88 23.31
CA LEU A 362 -0.58 6.13 23.12
C LEU A 362 -1.22 7.20 24.02
N ASP A 363 -0.46 7.71 24.97
CA ASP A 363 -0.85 8.81 25.85
C ASP A 363 -0.11 10.09 25.44
N ILE A 364 -0.86 11.16 25.14
CA ILE A 364 -0.30 12.47 24.85
C ILE A 364 -0.61 13.39 26.04
N LYS A 365 0.45 13.85 26.72
CA LYS A 365 0.38 14.73 27.88
C LYS A 365 0.79 16.14 27.44
N GLY A 366 -0.03 17.14 27.68
CA GLY A 366 0.35 18.53 27.46
C GLY A 366 -0.82 19.44 27.12
N SER A 367 -0.64 20.73 27.40
CA SER A 367 -1.65 21.76 27.23
C SER A 367 -1.68 22.41 25.84
N LEU A 368 -0.70 22.12 24.99
CA LEU A 368 -0.55 22.73 23.66
C LEU A 368 -1.49 22.12 22.59
N PHE A 369 -2.01 20.91 22.83
CA PHE A 369 -2.98 20.28 21.94
C PHE A 369 -4.28 20.05 22.71
N PRO A 370 -5.37 20.75 22.37
CA PRO A 370 -6.68 20.51 23.04
C PRO A 370 -7.29 19.15 22.68
N VAL A 371 -6.60 18.33 21.88
CA VAL A 371 -7.14 17.14 21.24
C VAL A 371 -6.37 15.90 21.69
N ALA A 372 -7.07 14.81 21.87
CA ALA A 372 -6.64 13.44 22.11
C ALA A 372 -5.59 13.24 23.21
N ASN A 373 -6.04 12.81 24.35
CA ASN A 373 -5.12 12.47 25.44
C ASN A 373 -4.74 11.01 25.45
N ARG A 374 -5.62 10.13 24.98
CA ARG A 374 -5.37 8.69 25.00
C ARG A 374 -5.96 8.02 23.77
N THR A 375 -5.11 7.35 23.01
CA THR A 375 -5.50 6.48 21.91
C THR A 375 -5.13 5.05 22.26
N ARG A 376 -6.09 4.13 22.21
CA ARG A 376 -5.87 2.69 22.42
C ARG A 376 -6.21 1.94 21.17
N LEU A 377 -5.30 1.09 20.75
CA LEU A 377 -5.45 0.15 19.63
C LEU A 377 -5.43 -1.27 20.19
N THR A 378 -6.51 -2.02 19.99
CA THR A 378 -6.54 -3.46 20.21
C THR A 378 -6.76 -4.17 18.89
N PHE A 379 -6.08 -5.29 18.67
CA PHE A 379 -6.31 -6.12 17.50
C PHE A 379 -6.11 -7.60 17.82
N ASP A 380 -6.85 -8.42 17.11
CA ASP A 380 -6.75 -9.88 17.11
C ASP A 380 -6.96 -10.37 15.68
N LEU A 381 -5.92 -10.94 15.11
CA LEU A 381 -5.89 -11.51 13.78
C LEU A 381 -5.62 -13.01 13.90
N SER A 382 -6.55 -13.83 13.46
CA SER A 382 -6.48 -15.29 13.61
C SER A 382 -7.01 -15.97 12.36
N GLY A 383 -6.15 -16.74 11.71
CA GLY A 383 -6.51 -17.45 10.50
C GLY A 383 -6.98 -16.50 9.39
N THR A 384 -8.22 -16.67 8.97
CA THR A 384 -8.87 -15.85 7.92
C THR A 384 -9.82 -14.80 8.50
N SER A 385 -9.71 -14.49 9.79
CA SER A 385 -10.53 -13.47 10.45
C SER A 385 -9.68 -12.51 11.27
N GLY A 386 -10.17 -11.30 11.45
CA GLY A 386 -9.52 -10.29 12.26
C GLY A 386 -10.51 -9.30 12.87
N ARG A 387 -10.14 -8.76 14.01
CA ARG A 387 -10.82 -7.64 14.65
C ARG A 387 -9.80 -6.60 15.07
N MET A 388 -10.16 -5.35 14.92
CA MET A 388 -9.38 -4.21 15.37
C MET A 388 -10.33 -3.19 16.01
N THR A 389 -9.95 -2.66 17.16
CA THR A 389 -10.66 -1.55 17.79
C THR A 389 -9.68 -0.42 18.05
N LEU A 390 -9.98 0.75 17.53
CA LEU A 390 -9.27 1.99 17.81
C LEU A 390 -10.18 2.88 18.67
N SER A 391 -9.77 3.15 19.91
CA SER A 391 -10.48 4.05 20.81
C SER A 391 -9.65 5.29 21.06
N ASN A 392 -10.27 6.45 20.91
CA ASN A 392 -9.65 7.74 21.19
C ASN A 392 -10.45 8.47 22.27
N HIS A 393 -9.80 8.82 23.36
CA HIS A 393 -10.39 9.61 24.43
C HIS A 393 -9.89 11.06 24.34
N LEU A 394 -10.80 11.94 23.97
CA LEU A 394 -10.57 13.39 23.84
C LEU A 394 -10.91 14.06 25.16
N ARG A 395 -9.91 14.61 25.83
CA ARG A 395 -10.09 15.25 27.15
C ARG A 395 -11.16 16.34 27.08
N ASN A 396 -12.19 16.23 27.95
CA ASN A 396 -13.32 17.14 28.06
C ASN A 396 -14.18 17.32 26.78
N GLN A 397 -13.96 16.51 25.74
CA GLN A 397 -14.73 16.60 24.50
C GLN A 397 -15.51 15.33 24.18
N GLY A 398 -15.01 14.16 24.57
CA GLY A 398 -15.71 12.92 24.33
C GLY A 398 -14.84 11.72 24.05
N THR A 399 -15.45 10.70 23.48
CA THR A 399 -14.78 9.48 23.04
C THR A 399 -15.16 9.17 21.59
N LEU A 400 -14.20 8.65 20.85
CA LEU A 400 -14.39 8.11 19.51
C LEU A 400 -13.90 6.67 19.50
N THR A 401 -14.75 5.73 19.09
CA THR A 401 -14.38 4.31 18.96
C THR A 401 -14.68 3.85 17.55
N PHE A 402 -13.71 3.24 16.94
CA PHE A 402 -13.80 2.62 15.62
C PHE A 402 -13.52 1.13 15.73
N ASP A 403 -14.53 0.30 15.46
CA ASP A 403 -14.42 -1.16 15.42
C ASP A 403 -14.40 -1.63 13.98
N LEU A 404 -13.44 -2.49 13.67
CA LEU A 404 -13.27 -3.10 12.37
C LEU A 404 -13.22 -4.61 12.53
N SER A 405 -14.03 -5.34 11.76
CA SER A 405 -13.95 -6.80 11.65
C SER A 405 -13.70 -7.19 10.19
N LEU A 406 -12.73 -8.08 9.99
CA LEU A 406 -12.32 -8.61 8.70
C LEU A 406 -12.57 -10.11 8.66
N SER A 407 -13.03 -10.61 7.51
CA SER A 407 -13.10 -12.04 7.23
C SER A 407 -12.67 -12.32 5.78
N LEU A 408 -11.93 -13.42 5.60
CA LEU A 408 -11.50 -13.92 4.30
C LEU A 408 -12.08 -15.31 4.09
N ALA A 409 -12.63 -15.60 2.94
CA ALA A 409 -13.16 -16.93 2.60
C ALA A 409 -12.98 -17.21 1.10
N PRO A 410 -12.88 -18.50 0.70
CA PRO A 410 -13.05 -18.87 -0.69
C PRO A 410 -14.41 -18.38 -1.20
N SER A 411 -14.47 -17.92 -2.44
CA SER A 411 -15.72 -17.51 -3.07
C SER A 411 -16.04 -18.44 -4.24
N SER A 412 -17.26 -18.97 -4.25
CA SER A 412 -17.82 -19.61 -5.43
C SER A 412 -18.61 -18.61 -6.30
N ALA A 413 -18.83 -17.40 -5.81
CA ALA A 413 -19.45 -16.35 -6.59
C ALA A 413 -18.42 -15.78 -7.57
N PRO A 414 -18.78 -15.59 -8.84
CA PRO A 414 -17.93 -14.87 -9.79
C PRO A 414 -17.77 -13.41 -9.34
N VAL A 415 -16.75 -12.76 -9.87
CA VAL A 415 -16.68 -11.30 -9.78
C VAL A 415 -17.95 -10.71 -10.37
N SER A 416 -18.58 -9.80 -9.64
CA SER A 416 -19.85 -9.18 -10.07
C SER A 416 -19.66 -8.42 -11.39
N ALA A 417 -20.75 -8.29 -12.12
CA ALA A 417 -20.84 -7.37 -13.26
C ALA A 417 -22.01 -6.42 -13.01
N PRO A 418 -22.06 -5.26 -13.66
CA PRO A 418 -23.26 -4.42 -13.61
C PRO A 418 -24.50 -5.22 -14.01
N PRO A 419 -25.69 -4.95 -13.43
CA PRO A 419 -26.93 -5.59 -13.84
C PRO A 419 -27.14 -5.46 -15.37
N LYS A 420 -27.69 -6.50 -16.00
CA LYS A 420 -27.86 -6.52 -17.45
C LYS A 420 -28.77 -5.41 -18.00
N ASP A 421 -29.66 -4.91 -17.16
CA ASP A 421 -30.58 -3.81 -17.43
C ASP A 421 -30.06 -2.46 -16.90
N ALA A 422 -28.82 -2.42 -16.39
CA ALA A 422 -28.23 -1.19 -15.92
C ALA A 422 -28.00 -0.21 -17.07
N VAL A 423 -28.33 1.04 -16.84
CA VAL A 423 -27.94 2.13 -17.73
C VAL A 423 -26.50 2.46 -17.45
N LEU A 424 -25.64 2.28 -18.45
CA LEU A 424 -24.22 2.57 -18.39
C LEU A 424 -23.95 3.93 -19.02
N THR A 425 -23.26 4.79 -18.33
CA THR A 425 -22.87 6.13 -18.78
C THR A 425 -21.36 6.27 -18.71
N PRO A 426 -20.67 6.78 -19.74
CA PRO A 426 -19.24 7.07 -19.65
C PRO A 426 -18.92 8.02 -18.50
N LEU A 427 -17.81 7.80 -17.81
CA LEU A 427 -17.43 8.58 -16.62
C LEU A 427 -17.11 10.05 -16.98
N ASP A 428 -16.62 10.31 -18.18
CA ASP A 428 -16.32 11.64 -18.71
C ASP A 428 -17.57 12.51 -18.92
N GLU A 429 -18.76 11.89 -19.05
CA GLU A 429 -20.03 12.61 -19.12
C GLU A 429 -20.49 13.18 -17.75
N LEU A 430 -19.77 12.88 -16.65
CA LEU A 430 -20.05 13.47 -15.33
C LEU A 430 -19.57 14.94 -15.22
N ASN A 431 -18.66 15.36 -16.05
CA ASN A 431 -18.06 16.72 -16.02
C ASN A 431 -18.98 17.79 -16.62
#